data_366b21dac8dfd1242848a92f8f9fe9dd
#
_entry.id   366b21dac8dfd1242848a92f8f9fe9dd
#
_cell.length_a   1.000
_cell.length_b   1.000
_cell.length_c   1.000
_cell.angle_alpha   90.00
_cell.angle_beta   90.00
_cell.angle_gamma   90.00
#
_symmetry.space_group_name_H-M   'P 1'
#
loop_
_entity.id
_entity.type
_entity.pdbx_description
1 polymer ?
#
loop_
_entity_poly.entity_id
_entity_poly.type
_entity_poly.pdbx_seq_one_letter_code
_entity_poly.pdbx_strand_id
1 'polypeptide(L)'
;MSLVIVGSLAFDTIQTPWGRRDRIVGGSGTYCSLAASFFTNPKIVGVVGKDFPAAVLRLFKARGVDTEGLEVRPGKSFHWEGHYGYDPNLRETIRTEINVYEGYRPQLPASYRKADIVLLANIDPDLQDDILIQVRKPKLVAMDTMNLWIGSKPKAIRRVLKKVDILFANDEEIRMLTKEANLIKAGKKILAAGPRLVVTKKGEHGALVFGRKFIFGVLAHPCEDVVDPTGAGDSFAGGFLGYLDKIQRFSHPDIRRAAVYGSVLASFAIEDFGIDRLKTLTQREIGARFRRFKKLVSF
;
A
#
# COMPACT_ATOMS: atom_id res chain seq x y z
N MET A 1 4.53 -16.35 10.32
CA MET A 1 3.42 -16.16 9.37
C MET A 1 3.97 -15.84 8.00
N SER A 2 3.11 -15.72 6.98
CA SER A 2 3.54 -15.33 5.65
C SER A 2 2.62 -14.25 5.12
N LEU A 3 3.20 -13.13 4.66
CA LEU A 3 2.51 -12.01 4.04
C LEU A 3 2.57 -12.15 2.51
N VAL A 4 1.43 -12.26 1.85
CA VAL A 4 1.29 -12.16 0.40
C VAL A 4 0.77 -10.77 0.05
N ILE A 5 1.42 -10.12 -0.90
CA ILE A 5 1.08 -8.80 -1.44
C ILE A 5 0.72 -8.97 -2.91
N VAL A 6 -0.50 -8.65 -3.26
CA VAL A 6 -0.99 -8.66 -4.64
C VAL A 6 -1.16 -7.21 -5.08
N GLY A 7 -0.39 -6.77 -6.05
CA GLY A 7 -0.38 -5.36 -6.43
C GLY A 7 0.30 -5.09 -7.77
N SER A 8 0.21 -3.86 -8.22
CA SER A 8 0.87 -3.44 -9.45
C SER A 8 2.37 -3.30 -9.28
N LEU A 9 3.10 -3.72 -10.31
CA LEU A 9 4.48 -3.35 -10.55
C LEU A 9 4.46 -2.51 -11.83
N ALA A 10 4.98 -1.30 -11.75
CA ALA A 10 4.73 -0.28 -12.76
C ALA A 10 5.97 0.55 -13.06
N PHE A 11 5.89 1.27 -14.16
CA PHE A 11 6.64 2.50 -14.34
C PHE A 11 5.72 3.69 -14.04
N ASP A 12 6.25 4.67 -13.32
CA ASP A 12 5.58 5.92 -13.07
C ASP A 12 6.34 7.07 -13.73
N THR A 13 5.62 7.98 -14.38
CA THR A 13 6.13 9.29 -14.78
C THR A 13 5.51 10.32 -13.85
N ILE A 14 6.35 10.99 -13.08
CA ILE A 14 5.90 11.84 -11.99
C ILE A 14 6.43 13.25 -12.18
N GLN A 15 5.52 14.22 -12.10
CA GLN A 15 5.85 15.64 -12.06
C GLN A 15 5.39 16.22 -10.73
N THR A 16 6.30 16.87 -10.02
CA THR A 16 6.06 17.62 -8.79
C THR A 16 6.64 19.03 -8.93
N PRO A 17 6.36 19.98 -8.02
CA PRO A 17 7.03 21.29 -8.01
C PRO A 17 8.56 21.22 -7.91
N TRP A 18 9.09 20.09 -7.41
CA TRP A 18 10.55 19.87 -7.24
C TRP A 18 11.21 19.18 -8.42
N GLY A 19 10.45 18.78 -9.44
CA GLY A 19 11.02 18.20 -10.65
C GLY A 19 10.14 17.16 -11.33
N ARG A 20 10.68 16.58 -12.41
CA ARG A 20 10.05 15.52 -13.19
C ARG A 20 10.99 14.32 -13.28
N ARG A 21 10.41 13.14 -13.19
CA ARG A 21 11.08 11.86 -13.50
C ARG A 21 10.22 11.02 -14.41
N ASP A 22 10.82 10.57 -15.50
CA ASP A 22 10.11 9.75 -16.48
C ASP A 22 10.42 8.27 -16.27
N ARG A 23 9.38 7.42 -16.32
CA ARG A 23 9.48 5.96 -16.29
C ARG A 23 10.36 5.41 -15.17
N ILE A 24 10.20 5.94 -13.97
CA ILE A 24 10.81 5.37 -12.76
C ILE A 24 9.98 4.19 -12.26
N VAL A 25 10.61 3.29 -11.53
CA VAL A 25 9.92 2.12 -10.98
C VAL A 25 9.01 2.51 -9.84
N GLY A 26 7.76 2.07 -9.93
CA GLY A 26 6.71 2.28 -8.96
C GLY A 26 5.70 1.13 -8.93
N GLY A 27 4.47 1.47 -8.58
CA GLY A 27 3.37 0.52 -8.44
C GLY A 27 3.17 0.04 -7.00
N SER A 28 1.91 -0.18 -6.63
CA SER A 28 1.49 -0.49 -5.26
C SER A 28 2.18 -1.74 -4.69
N GLY A 29 2.29 -2.80 -5.48
CA GLY A 29 2.99 -4.03 -5.08
C GLY A 29 4.47 -3.79 -4.81
N THR A 30 5.12 -2.94 -5.60
CA THR A 30 6.54 -2.59 -5.43
C THR A 30 6.77 -1.88 -4.09
N TYR A 31 6.05 -0.77 -3.84
CA TYR A 31 6.20 0.00 -2.60
C TYR A 31 5.82 -0.82 -1.36
N CYS A 32 4.68 -1.53 -1.39
CA CYS A 32 4.25 -2.38 -0.29
C CYS A 32 5.30 -3.45 0.04
N SER A 33 5.84 -4.13 -0.99
CA SER A 33 6.81 -5.21 -0.78
C SER A 33 8.14 -4.71 -0.24
N LEU A 34 8.66 -3.60 -0.75
CA LEU A 34 9.89 -2.98 -0.24
C LEU A 34 9.72 -2.50 1.20
N ALA A 35 8.60 -1.85 1.53
CA ALA A 35 8.33 -1.42 2.90
C ALA A 35 8.15 -2.60 3.86
N ALA A 36 7.44 -3.66 3.46
CA ALA A 36 7.27 -4.85 4.28
C ALA A 36 8.58 -5.61 4.50
N SER A 37 9.51 -5.58 3.52
CA SER A 37 10.78 -6.31 3.56
C SER A 37 11.70 -5.90 4.72
N PHE A 38 11.46 -4.75 5.33
CA PHE A 38 12.17 -4.35 6.55
C PHE A 38 11.74 -5.13 7.80
N PHE A 39 10.66 -5.88 7.73
CA PHE A 39 10.12 -6.61 8.87
C PHE A 39 10.00 -8.12 8.65
N THR A 40 9.74 -8.53 7.41
CA THR A 40 9.45 -9.92 7.04
C THR A 40 9.93 -10.20 5.61
N ASN A 41 9.79 -11.44 5.14
CA ASN A 41 10.03 -11.83 3.75
C ASN A 41 8.69 -11.91 3.00
N PRO A 42 8.19 -10.79 2.45
CA PRO A 42 6.90 -10.78 1.78
C PRO A 42 6.96 -11.53 0.45
N LYS A 43 5.82 -12.05 0.03
CA LYS A 43 5.59 -12.76 -1.23
C LYS A 43 4.81 -11.84 -2.15
N ILE A 44 5.36 -11.52 -3.33
CA ILE A 44 4.69 -10.62 -4.28
C ILE A 44 3.99 -11.39 -5.39
N VAL A 45 2.79 -10.92 -5.75
CA VAL A 45 2.00 -11.43 -6.89
C VAL A 45 1.67 -10.24 -7.79
N GLY A 46 1.98 -10.38 -9.06
CA GLY A 46 1.73 -9.34 -10.05
C GLY A 46 2.23 -9.75 -11.43
N VAL A 47 2.16 -8.84 -12.37
CA VAL A 47 2.64 -9.04 -13.74
C VAL A 47 3.49 -7.87 -14.19
N VAL A 48 4.56 -8.17 -14.95
CA VAL A 48 5.43 -7.18 -15.59
C VAL A 48 5.67 -7.52 -17.04
N GLY A 49 6.00 -6.52 -17.84
CA GLY A 49 6.49 -6.71 -19.19
C GLY A 49 7.98 -7.08 -19.23
N LYS A 50 8.47 -7.42 -20.42
CA LYS A 50 9.90 -7.69 -20.65
C LYS A 50 10.80 -6.46 -20.45
N ASP A 51 10.21 -5.26 -20.40
CA ASP A 51 10.89 -3.99 -20.16
C ASP A 51 11.16 -3.70 -18.67
N PHE A 52 10.65 -4.54 -17.77
CA PHE A 52 10.83 -4.32 -16.31
C PHE A 52 12.28 -4.57 -15.90
N PRO A 53 12.89 -3.66 -15.10
CA PRO A 53 14.34 -3.73 -14.86
C PRO A 53 14.74 -4.95 -14.04
N ALA A 54 15.65 -5.76 -14.57
CA ALA A 54 16.25 -6.89 -13.84
C ALA A 54 16.93 -6.47 -12.53
N ALA A 55 17.40 -5.22 -12.44
CA ALA A 55 17.96 -4.66 -11.22
C ALA A 55 16.95 -4.62 -10.07
N VAL A 56 15.66 -4.37 -10.35
CA VAL A 56 14.60 -4.37 -9.34
C VAL A 56 14.29 -5.79 -8.87
N LEU A 57 14.30 -6.76 -9.77
CA LEU A 57 14.14 -8.17 -9.40
C LEU A 57 15.29 -8.64 -8.50
N ARG A 58 16.52 -8.20 -8.79
CA ARG A 58 17.68 -8.46 -7.90
C ARG A 58 17.54 -7.76 -6.55
N LEU A 59 17.01 -6.52 -6.52
CA LEU A 59 16.73 -5.81 -5.28
C LEU A 59 15.69 -6.57 -4.44
N PHE A 60 14.59 -7.03 -5.04
CA PHE A 60 13.60 -7.85 -4.34
C PHE A 60 14.25 -9.08 -3.70
N LYS A 61 15.02 -9.83 -4.47
CA LYS A 61 15.75 -11.02 -3.97
C LYS A 61 16.70 -10.66 -2.81
N ALA A 62 17.46 -9.58 -2.94
CA ALA A 62 18.38 -9.11 -1.89
C ALA A 62 17.66 -8.67 -0.61
N ARG A 63 16.41 -8.22 -0.72
CA ARG A 63 15.54 -7.82 0.38
C ARG A 63 14.67 -8.97 0.93
N GLY A 64 14.85 -10.19 0.44
CA GLY A 64 14.08 -11.36 0.86
C GLY A 64 12.62 -11.35 0.36
N VAL A 65 12.30 -10.55 -0.65
CA VAL A 65 10.99 -10.60 -1.30
C VAL A 65 10.94 -11.81 -2.21
N ASP A 66 10.00 -12.71 -1.95
CA ASP A 66 9.76 -13.89 -2.79
C ASP A 66 8.93 -13.49 -4.02
N THR A 67 9.46 -13.76 -5.20
CA THR A 67 8.91 -13.36 -6.50
C THR A 67 8.33 -14.54 -7.31
N GLU A 68 8.09 -15.70 -6.69
CA GLU A 68 7.48 -16.87 -7.37
C GLU A 68 6.12 -16.53 -8.01
N GLY A 69 5.38 -15.60 -7.40
CA GLY A 69 4.10 -15.12 -7.90
C GLY A 69 4.17 -14.02 -8.96
N LEU A 70 5.37 -13.66 -9.44
CA LEU A 70 5.54 -12.62 -10.43
C LEU A 70 5.58 -13.21 -11.85
N GLU A 71 4.62 -12.83 -12.69
CA GLU A 71 4.55 -13.25 -14.09
C GLU A 71 5.26 -12.23 -14.99
N VAL A 72 6.06 -12.72 -15.94
CA VAL A 72 6.67 -11.88 -16.99
C VAL A 72 5.96 -12.18 -18.32
N ARG A 73 5.34 -11.19 -18.91
CA ARG A 73 4.60 -11.31 -20.18
C ARG A 73 5.29 -10.58 -21.33
N PRO A 74 5.06 -11.01 -22.57
CA PRO A 74 5.39 -10.18 -23.73
C PRO A 74 4.63 -8.85 -23.69
N GLY A 75 5.33 -7.75 -23.98
CA GLY A 75 4.77 -6.41 -23.97
C GLY A 75 5.44 -5.50 -22.92
N LYS A 76 4.84 -4.33 -22.72
CA LYS A 76 5.31 -3.31 -21.78
C LYS A 76 4.66 -3.50 -20.42
N SER A 77 5.38 -3.15 -19.36
CA SER A 77 4.85 -3.06 -18.00
C SER A 77 3.81 -1.94 -17.90
N PHE A 78 2.94 -2.02 -16.90
CA PHE A 78 2.00 -0.95 -16.58
C PHE A 78 2.72 0.38 -16.44
N HIS A 79 2.12 1.45 -16.96
CA HIS A 79 2.67 2.79 -16.86
C HIS A 79 1.58 3.77 -16.42
N TRP A 80 1.93 4.55 -15.41
CA TRP A 80 1.10 5.63 -14.90
C TRP A 80 1.84 6.96 -15.01
N GLU A 81 1.14 8.01 -15.40
CA GLU A 81 1.66 9.37 -15.42
C GLU A 81 0.78 10.26 -14.57
N GLY A 82 1.41 10.94 -13.59
CA GLY A 82 0.72 11.78 -12.64
C GLY A 82 1.45 13.09 -12.37
N HIS A 83 0.64 14.08 -11.99
CA HIS A 83 1.09 15.40 -11.61
C HIS A 83 0.62 15.73 -10.20
N TYR A 84 1.53 16.29 -9.41
CA TYR A 84 1.27 16.87 -8.09
C TYR A 84 1.58 18.36 -8.14
N GLY A 85 0.62 19.19 -7.68
CA GLY A 85 0.82 20.61 -7.49
C GLY A 85 1.50 20.93 -6.15
N TYR A 86 1.31 22.16 -5.66
CA TYR A 86 1.84 22.56 -4.34
C TYR A 86 1.20 21.81 -3.18
N ASP A 87 -0.04 21.33 -3.32
CA ASP A 87 -0.64 20.40 -2.35
C ASP A 87 -0.27 18.97 -2.72
N PRO A 88 0.65 18.31 -1.97
CA PRO A 88 1.11 16.95 -2.27
C PRO A 88 0.04 15.88 -2.02
N ASN A 89 -1.09 16.24 -1.42
CA ASN A 89 -2.22 15.33 -1.20
C ASN A 89 -3.13 15.26 -2.44
N LEU A 90 -3.07 16.25 -3.33
CA LEU A 90 -3.87 16.32 -4.53
C LEU A 90 -3.09 15.79 -5.74
N ARG A 91 -3.60 14.71 -6.31
CA ARG A 91 -3.00 14.04 -7.46
C ARG A 91 -3.89 14.15 -8.68
N GLU A 92 -3.32 14.59 -9.79
CA GLU A 92 -3.92 14.52 -11.11
C GLU A 92 -3.33 13.34 -11.90
N THR A 93 -4.17 12.46 -12.42
CA THR A 93 -3.75 11.40 -13.33
C THR A 93 -3.80 11.93 -14.75
N ILE A 94 -2.64 12.01 -15.42
CA ILE A 94 -2.52 12.47 -16.80
C ILE A 94 -2.79 11.31 -17.76
N ARG A 95 -2.17 10.13 -17.49
CA ARG A 95 -2.27 8.97 -18.36
C ARG A 95 -2.11 7.67 -17.59
N THR A 96 -2.81 6.63 -18.06
CA THR A 96 -2.66 5.26 -17.57
C THR A 96 -2.60 4.30 -18.75
N GLU A 97 -1.52 3.54 -18.86
CA GLU A 97 -1.34 2.48 -19.86
C GLU A 97 -1.33 1.12 -19.14
N ILE A 98 -2.42 0.37 -19.29
CA ILE A 98 -2.57 -0.94 -18.59
C ILE A 98 -1.64 -2.02 -19.13
N ASN A 99 -1.32 -1.99 -20.44
CA ASN A 99 -0.32 -2.85 -21.07
C ASN A 99 -0.50 -4.34 -20.68
N VAL A 100 0.53 -5.00 -20.08
CA VAL A 100 0.47 -6.43 -19.69
C VAL A 100 -0.60 -6.76 -18.64
N TYR A 101 -1.21 -5.76 -18.01
CA TYR A 101 -2.38 -5.98 -17.12
C TYR A 101 -3.67 -6.24 -17.91
N GLU A 102 -3.71 -5.95 -19.21
CA GLU A 102 -4.85 -6.28 -20.05
C GLU A 102 -5.02 -7.81 -20.08
N GLY A 103 -6.21 -8.27 -19.69
CA GLY A 103 -6.52 -9.70 -19.60
C GLY A 103 -5.70 -10.47 -18.57
N TYR A 104 -4.94 -9.80 -17.70
CA TYR A 104 -4.24 -10.47 -16.60
C TYR A 104 -5.22 -11.05 -15.58
N ARG A 105 -4.95 -12.29 -15.17
CA ARG A 105 -5.68 -12.98 -14.09
C ARG A 105 -4.64 -13.55 -13.13
N PRO A 106 -4.46 -12.98 -11.95
CA PRO A 106 -3.43 -13.41 -11.01
C PRO A 106 -3.68 -14.83 -10.55
N GLN A 107 -2.62 -15.65 -10.59
CA GLN A 107 -2.63 -17.02 -10.08
C GLN A 107 -1.67 -17.11 -8.90
N LEU A 108 -2.20 -17.53 -7.75
CA LEU A 108 -1.36 -17.74 -6.58
C LEU A 108 -0.56 -19.06 -6.73
N PRO A 109 0.77 -19.01 -6.59
CA PRO A 109 1.57 -20.21 -6.39
C PRO A 109 0.99 -21.07 -5.25
N ALA A 110 1.13 -22.38 -5.34
CA ALA A 110 0.60 -23.29 -4.31
C ALA A 110 1.12 -22.96 -2.90
N SER A 111 2.39 -22.53 -2.82
CA SER A 111 3.06 -22.06 -1.60
C SER A 111 2.47 -20.79 -0.99
N TYR A 112 1.77 -19.96 -1.80
CA TYR A 112 1.18 -18.69 -1.37
C TYR A 112 -0.29 -18.83 -0.90
N ARG A 113 -0.98 -19.88 -1.34
CA ARG A 113 -2.41 -20.10 -1.02
C ARG A 113 -2.71 -20.28 0.46
N LYS A 114 -1.70 -20.61 1.27
CA LYS A 114 -1.80 -20.76 2.73
C LYS A 114 -1.24 -19.54 3.49
N ALA A 115 -1.19 -18.37 2.85
CA ALA A 115 -0.72 -17.15 3.49
C ALA A 115 -1.58 -16.80 4.71
N ASP A 116 -0.92 -16.39 5.81
CA ASP A 116 -1.61 -15.93 7.02
C ASP A 116 -2.16 -14.50 6.85
N ILE A 117 -1.41 -13.66 6.14
CA ILE A 117 -1.80 -12.27 5.85
C ILE A 117 -1.80 -12.06 4.34
N VAL A 118 -2.86 -11.45 3.82
CA VAL A 118 -3.00 -11.08 2.42
C VAL A 118 -3.25 -9.58 2.32
N LEU A 119 -2.43 -8.88 1.55
CA LEU A 119 -2.68 -7.52 1.13
C LEU A 119 -3.11 -7.52 -0.34
N LEU A 120 -4.33 -7.13 -0.57
CA LEU A 120 -4.87 -6.76 -1.87
C LEU A 120 -4.55 -5.27 -2.07
N ALA A 121 -3.36 -4.98 -2.56
CA ALA A 121 -2.93 -3.61 -2.82
C ALA A 121 -3.74 -2.99 -3.97
N ASN A 122 -3.51 -1.72 -4.28
CA ASN A 122 -4.28 -1.01 -5.28
C ASN A 122 -4.16 -1.64 -6.68
N ILE A 123 -5.14 -2.46 -7.05
CA ILE A 123 -5.38 -3.04 -8.38
C ILE A 123 -6.88 -3.08 -8.63
N ASP A 124 -7.27 -3.52 -9.83
CA ASP A 124 -8.69 -3.75 -10.18
C ASP A 124 -9.38 -4.63 -9.12
N PRO A 125 -10.51 -4.19 -8.52
CA PRO A 125 -11.19 -4.93 -7.47
C PRO A 125 -11.78 -6.28 -7.92
N ASP A 126 -11.98 -6.51 -9.21
CA ASP A 126 -12.34 -7.85 -9.70
C ASP A 126 -11.16 -8.81 -9.60
N LEU A 127 -9.91 -8.34 -9.83
CA LEU A 127 -8.71 -9.14 -9.60
C LEU A 127 -8.46 -9.37 -8.10
N GLN A 128 -8.78 -8.41 -7.25
CA GLN A 128 -8.74 -8.59 -5.80
C GLN A 128 -9.71 -9.70 -5.35
N ASP A 129 -10.90 -9.73 -5.93
CA ASP A 129 -11.92 -10.77 -5.64
C ASP A 129 -11.46 -12.16 -6.13
N ASP A 130 -10.85 -12.25 -7.32
CA ASP A 130 -10.27 -13.49 -7.87
C ASP A 130 -9.18 -14.09 -6.95
N ILE A 131 -8.38 -13.25 -6.30
CA ILE A 131 -7.37 -13.71 -5.33
C ILE A 131 -8.02 -14.29 -4.07
N LEU A 132 -9.08 -13.67 -3.56
CA LEU A 132 -9.76 -14.12 -2.35
C LEU A 132 -10.32 -15.55 -2.47
N ILE A 133 -10.67 -15.98 -3.68
CA ILE A 133 -11.13 -17.35 -3.95
C ILE A 133 -9.97 -18.36 -3.85
N GLN A 134 -8.73 -17.94 -4.10
CA GLN A 134 -7.56 -18.81 -4.13
C GLN A 134 -6.88 -18.98 -2.77
N VAL A 135 -7.08 -18.02 -1.85
CA VAL A 135 -6.46 -18.04 -0.52
C VAL A 135 -7.23 -18.97 0.44
N ARG A 136 -6.50 -19.74 1.26
CA ARG A 136 -7.07 -20.72 2.18
C ARG A 136 -6.96 -20.25 3.63
N LYS A 137 -8.07 -19.80 4.22
CA LYS A 137 -8.21 -19.46 5.65
C LYS A 137 -7.12 -18.48 6.14
N PRO A 138 -6.92 -17.33 5.51
CA PRO A 138 -6.00 -16.33 6.01
C PRO A 138 -6.47 -15.83 7.39
N LYS A 139 -5.53 -15.45 8.24
CA LYS A 139 -5.83 -14.84 9.56
C LYS A 139 -6.25 -13.37 9.41
N LEU A 140 -5.73 -12.73 8.36
CA LEU A 140 -5.98 -11.32 8.10
C LEU A 140 -5.96 -11.05 6.59
N VAL A 141 -6.99 -10.38 6.10
CA VAL A 141 -7.04 -9.85 4.74
C VAL A 141 -7.17 -8.33 4.80
N ALA A 142 -6.27 -7.65 4.13
CA ALA A 142 -6.32 -6.20 3.96
C ALA A 142 -6.52 -5.84 2.49
N MET A 143 -7.20 -4.74 2.22
CA MET A 143 -7.29 -4.15 0.89
C MET A 143 -6.89 -2.68 0.90
N ASP A 144 -6.33 -2.22 -0.19
CA ASP A 144 -6.21 -0.81 -0.56
C ASP A 144 -7.00 -0.56 -1.86
N THR A 145 -7.33 0.69 -2.13
CA THR A 145 -8.10 1.08 -3.31
C THR A 145 -7.69 2.48 -3.77
N MET A 146 -8.33 2.99 -4.82
CA MET A 146 -8.16 4.38 -5.26
C MET A 146 -9.47 4.92 -5.87
N ASN A 147 -9.51 6.24 -6.05
CA ASN A 147 -10.65 6.97 -6.61
C ASN A 147 -11.14 6.40 -7.95
N LEU A 148 -10.23 5.97 -8.85
CA LEU A 148 -10.57 5.34 -10.12
C LEU A 148 -11.52 4.15 -9.93
N TRP A 149 -11.18 3.23 -9.03
CA TRP A 149 -11.98 2.03 -8.79
C TRP A 149 -13.27 2.33 -8.03
N ILE A 150 -13.22 3.30 -7.13
CA ILE A 150 -14.40 3.76 -6.38
C ILE A 150 -15.44 4.33 -7.34
N GLY A 151 -15.00 5.09 -8.35
CA GLY A 151 -15.87 5.67 -9.37
C GLY A 151 -16.34 4.66 -10.41
N SER A 152 -15.43 3.85 -10.95
CA SER A 152 -15.71 2.96 -12.10
C SER A 152 -16.30 1.60 -11.72
N LYS A 153 -15.90 1.04 -10.55
CA LYS A 153 -16.26 -0.32 -10.10
C LYS A 153 -16.84 -0.39 -8.67
N PRO A 154 -17.80 0.48 -8.29
CA PRO A 154 -18.29 0.56 -6.90
C PRO A 154 -18.93 -0.73 -6.40
N LYS A 155 -19.55 -1.53 -7.29
CA LYS A 155 -20.14 -2.83 -6.92
C LYS A 155 -19.06 -3.86 -6.57
N ALA A 156 -17.96 -3.91 -7.33
CA ALA A 156 -16.84 -4.81 -7.08
C ALA A 156 -16.14 -4.45 -5.75
N ILE A 157 -15.87 -3.17 -5.50
CA ILE A 157 -15.33 -2.70 -4.21
C ILE A 157 -16.19 -3.17 -3.04
N ARG A 158 -17.52 -3.02 -3.12
CA ARG A 158 -18.42 -3.47 -2.05
C ARG A 158 -18.40 -4.98 -1.84
N ARG A 159 -18.17 -5.78 -2.89
CA ARG A 159 -18.00 -7.25 -2.75
C ARG A 159 -16.73 -7.58 -1.98
N VAL A 160 -15.60 -6.94 -2.33
CA VAL A 160 -14.32 -7.15 -1.67
C VAL A 160 -14.36 -6.67 -0.22
N LEU A 161 -14.92 -5.47 0.06
CA LEU A 161 -15.07 -4.92 1.41
C LEU A 161 -15.74 -5.89 2.40
N LYS A 162 -16.72 -6.67 1.95
CA LYS A 162 -17.41 -7.66 2.80
C LYS A 162 -16.53 -8.86 3.19
N LYS A 163 -15.39 -9.05 2.51
CA LYS A 163 -14.52 -10.22 2.63
C LYS A 163 -13.18 -9.89 3.30
N VAL A 164 -12.92 -8.61 3.60
CA VAL A 164 -11.64 -8.16 4.14
C VAL A 164 -11.76 -7.71 5.59
N ASP A 165 -10.66 -7.79 6.32
CA ASP A 165 -10.57 -7.38 7.72
C ASP A 165 -10.14 -5.92 7.87
N ILE A 166 -9.28 -5.43 6.96
CA ILE A 166 -8.73 -4.09 6.99
C ILE A 166 -8.95 -3.40 5.65
N LEU A 167 -9.45 -2.16 5.69
CA LEU A 167 -9.39 -1.24 4.57
C LEU A 167 -8.32 -0.18 4.84
N PHE A 168 -7.37 -0.03 3.92
CA PHE A 168 -6.54 1.15 3.76
C PHE A 168 -7.17 2.04 2.71
N ALA A 169 -7.33 3.32 3.00
CA ALA A 169 -7.79 4.31 2.02
C ALA A 169 -7.40 5.72 2.52
N ASN A 170 -7.30 6.70 1.62
CA ASN A 170 -7.14 8.07 2.04
C ASN A 170 -8.49 8.68 2.46
N ASP A 171 -8.46 9.88 2.99
CA ASP A 171 -9.67 10.53 3.51
C ASP A 171 -10.65 10.95 2.41
N GLU A 172 -10.18 11.29 1.21
CA GLU A 172 -11.02 11.53 0.05
C GLU A 172 -11.74 10.25 -0.38
N GLU A 173 -11.00 9.15 -0.53
CA GLU A 173 -11.52 7.83 -0.90
C GLU A 173 -12.58 7.33 0.09
N ILE A 174 -12.35 7.52 1.41
CA ILE A 174 -13.33 7.18 2.45
C ILE A 174 -14.62 8.00 2.29
N ARG A 175 -14.50 9.31 2.02
CA ARG A 175 -15.67 10.17 1.75
C ARG A 175 -16.42 9.74 0.48
N MET A 176 -15.69 9.42 -0.60
CA MET A 176 -16.28 8.93 -1.86
C MET A 176 -17.04 7.62 -1.65
N LEU A 177 -16.44 6.64 -0.96
CA LEU A 177 -17.03 5.33 -0.68
C LEU A 177 -18.33 5.43 0.13
N THR A 178 -18.39 6.38 1.07
CA THR A 178 -19.48 6.48 2.04
C THR A 178 -20.50 7.58 1.76
N LYS A 179 -20.15 8.51 0.86
CA LYS A 179 -20.87 9.76 0.62
C LYS A 179 -21.09 10.53 1.93
N GLU A 180 -20.05 10.59 2.77
CA GLU A 180 -20.11 11.21 4.09
C GLU A 180 -18.89 12.13 4.28
N ALA A 181 -19.14 13.42 4.55
CA ALA A 181 -18.10 14.42 4.72
C ALA A 181 -17.33 14.25 6.04
N ASN A 182 -18.01 13.86 7.11
CA ASN A 182 -17.39 13.69 8.42
C ASN A 182 -16.66 12.35 8.50
N LEU A 183 -15.34 12.37 8.64
CA LEU A 183 -14.49 11.16 8.64
C LEU A 183 -14.84 10.17 9.76
N ILE A 184 -15.30 10.63 10.93
CA ILE A 184 -15.68 9.74 12.03
C ILE A 184 -16.94 8.94 11.65
N LYS A 185 -17.92 9.61 11.06
CA LYS A 185 -19.13 8.94 10.55
C LYS A 185 -18.79 8.03 9.35
N ALA A 186 -17.94 8.50 8.45
CA ALA A 186 -17.49 7.76 7.28
C ALA A 186 -16.76 6.45 7.68
N GLY A 187 -15.79 6.53 8.60
CA GLY A 187 -15.10 5.35 9.14
C GLY A 187 -16.04 4.34 9.78
N LYS A 188 -17.03 4.80 10.55
CA LYS A 188 -18.07 3.92 11.12
C LYS A 188 -18.95 3.26 10.05
N LYS A 189 -19.30 3.96 8.96
CA LYS A 189 -20.04 3.38 7.83
C LYS A 189 -19.24 2.26 7.15
N ILE A 190 -17.92 2.44 6.98
CA ILE A 190 -17.05 1.39 6.40
C ILE A 190 -16.98 0.19 7.35
N LEU A 191 -16.78 0.39 8.66
CA LEU A 191 -16.80 -0.71 9.63
C LEU A 191 -18.11 -1.51 9.59
N ALA A 192 -19.24 -0.84 9.37
CA ALA A 192 -20.54 -1.49 9.23
C ALA A 192 -20.68 -2.24 7.89
N ALA A 193 -19.89 -1.89 6.87
CA ALA A 193 -19.92 -2.53 5.55
C ALA A 193 -19.12 -3.85 5.46
N GLY A 194 -18.27 -4.16 6.48
CA GLY A 194 -17.52 -5.42 6.51
C GLY A 194 -16.24 -5.39 7.34
N PRO A 195 -15.28 -4.50 7.05
CA PRO A 195 -13.98 -4.49 7.71
C PRO A 195 -14.08 -4.35 9.24
N ARG A 196 -13.12 -4.97 9.93
CA ARG A 196 -12.97 -4.82 11.39
C ARG A 196 -12.10 -3.62 11.75
N LEU A 197 -11.29 -3.17 10.79
CA LEU A 197 -10.37 -2.04 10.93
C LEU A 197 -10.41 -1.18 9.66
N VAL A 198 -10.41 0.14 9.84
CA VAL A 198 -10.25 1.11 8.75
C VAL A 198 -9.06 2.00 9.07
N VAL A 199 -8.11 2.08 8.17
CA VAL A 199 -6.96 2.96 8.26
C VAL A 199 -7.13 4.07 7.24
N THR A 200 -7.50 5.25 7.71
CA THR A 200 -7.73 6.44 6.88
C THR A 200 -6.46 7.27 6.85
N LYS A 201 -5.74 7.22 5.74
CA LYS A 201 -4.52 8.00 5.49
C LYS A 201 -4.89 9.46 5.18
N LYS A 202 -4.13 10.44 5.72
CA LYS A 202 -4.44 11.88 5.63
C LYS A 202 -3.20 12.73 5.30
N GLY A 203 -2.30 12.20 4.48
CA GLY A 203 -1.07 12.90 4.10
C GLY A 203 -0.27 13.38 5.30
N GLU A 204 0.13 14.65 5.30
CA GLU A 204 0.89 15.29 6.39
C GLU A 204 0.13 15.33 7.73
N HIS A 205 -1.17 15.11 7.74
CA HIS A 205 -1.97 15.00 8.96
C HIS A 205 -1.99 13.59 9.55
N GLY A 206 -1.19 12.65 9.02
CA GLY A 206 -1.04 11.29 9.52
C GLY A 206 -2.19 10.36 9.13
N ALA A 207 -2.71 9.59 10.08
CA ALA A 207 -3.82 8.67 9.82
C ALA A 207 -4.74 8.50 11.02
N LEU A 208 -6.00 8.14 10.74
CA LEU A 208 -6.96 7.67 11.74
C LEU A 208 -7.20 6.17 11.56
N VAL A 209 -7.07 5.44 12.63
CA VAL A 209 -7.35 4.00 12.69
C VAL A 209 -8.65 3.79 13.44
N PHE A 210 -9.66 3.31 12.75
CA PHE A 210 -10.97 3.00 13.33
C PHE A 210 -11.09 1.50 13.58
N GLY A 211 -11.37 1.11 14.80
CA GLY A 211 -11.84 -0.22 15.16
C GLY A 211 -13.25 -0.14 15.73
N ARG A 212 -13.91 -1.28 15.92
CA ARG A 212 -15.30 -1.30 16.44
C ARG A 212 -15.47 -0.59 17.79
N LYS A 213 -14.44 -0.59 18.65
CA LYS A 213 -14.50 -0.02 20.02
C LYS A 213 -13.45 1.06 20.27
N PHE A 214 -12.71 1.49 19.26
CA PHE A 214 -11.68 2.51 19.45
C PHE A 214 -11.44 3.32 18.17
N ILE A 215 -10.92 4.52 18.37
CA ILE A 215 -10.32 5.36 17.34
C ILE A 215 -8.93 5.72 17.84
N PHE A 216 -7.93 5.59 16.98
CA PHE A 216 -6.56 5.96 17.27
C PHE A 216 -6.02 6.88 16.18
N GLY A 217 -5.48 8.02 16.58
CA GLY A 217 -4.74 8.91 15.67
C GLY A 217 -3.26 8.61 15.70
N VAL A 218 -2.65 8.51 14.53
CA VAL A 218 -1.20 8.48 14.36
C VAL A 218 -0.80 9.71 13.55
N LEU A 219 0.19 10.47 14.03
CA LEU A 219 0.71 11.63 13.31
C LEU A 219 1.48 11.18 12.06
N ALA A 220 1.66 12.07 11.08
CA ALA A 220 2.76 11.94 10.14
C ALA A 220 4.08 12.30 10.83
N HIS A 221 5.18 11.67 10.40
CA HIS A 221 6.50 12.16 10.79
C HIS A 221 6.75 13.48 10.05
N PRO A 222 7.11 14.58 10.74
CA PRO A 222 7.43 15.84 10.07
C PRO A 222 8.61 15.66 9.12
N CYS A 223 8.39 15.98 7.84
CA CYS A 223 9.40 15.98 6.79
C CYS A 223 9.47 17.39 6.21
N GLU A 224 10.66 17.96 6.16
CA GLU A 224 10.88 19.27 5.55
C GLU A 224 10.88 19.17 4.02
N ASP A 225 11.54 18.14 3.50
CA ASP A 225 11.64 17.88 2.06
C ASP A 225 10.68 16.78 1.64
N VAL A 226 9.64 17.14 0.91
CA VAL A 226 8.69 16.20 0.28
C VAL A 226 8.93 16.28 -1.23
N VAL A 227 9.64 15.30 -1.77
CA VAL A 227 10.05 15.26 -3.18
C VAL A 227 8.99 14.62 -4.06
N ASP A 228 8.50 13.44 -3.64
CA ASP A 228 7.51 12.65 -4.38
C ASP A 228 6.56 11.93 -3.41
N PRO A 229 5.28 12.31 -3.34
CA PRO A 229 4.31 11.67 -2.45
C PRO A 229 3.82 10.30 -2.96
N THR A 230 4.20 9.89 -4.18
CA THR A 230 3.78 8.62 -4.78
C THR A 230 4.28 7.44 -3.96
N GLY A 231 3.40 6.47 -3.74
CA GLY A 231 3.74 5.26 -2.98
C GLY A 231 3.85 5.43 -1.46
N ALA A 232 3.62 6.65 -0.92
CA ALA A 232 3.58 6.86 0.53
C ALA A 232 2.50 5.99 1.21
N GLY A 233 1.29 5.97 0.63
CA GLY A 233 0.17 5.15 1.11
C GLY A 233 0.46 3.65 1.04
N ASP A 234 1.09 3.19 -0.02
CA ASP A 234 1.50 1.79 -0.21
C ASP A 234 2.62 1.41 0.78
N SER A 235 3.60 2.30 0.97
CA SER A 235 4.67 2.11 1.95
C SER A 235 4.12 2.07 3.38
N PHE A 236 3.08 2.86 3.68
CA PHE A 236 2.35 2.78 4.94
C PHE A 236 1.73 1.39 5.12
N ALA A 237 0.97 0.90 4.13
CA ALA A 237 0.31 -0.39 4.21
C ALA A 237 1.32 -1.55 4.30
N GLY A 238 2.40 -1.49 3.52
CA GLY A 238 3.51 -2.45 3.58
C GLY A 238 4.21 -2.48 4.94
N GLY A 239 4.55 -1.32 5.48
CA GLY A 239 5.17 -1.19 6.82
C GLY A 239 4.25 -1.67 7.94
N PHE A 240 2.98 -1.31 7.88
CA PHE A 240 1.96 -1.74 8.83
C PHE A 240 1.81 -3.27 8.86
N LEU A 241 1.57 -3.89 7.71
CA LEU A 241 1.35 -5.34 7.63
C LEU A 241 2.63 -6.14 7.80
N GLY A 242 3.76 -5.64 7.30
CA GLY A 242 5.07 -6.26 7.52
C GLY A 242 5.42 -6.34 9.01
N TYR A 243 5.15 -5.26 9.77
CA TYR A 243 5.33 -5.30 11.22
C TYR A 243 4.40 -6.32 11.89
N LEU A 244 3.12 -6.39 11.52
CA LEU A 244 2.18 -7.38 12.06
C LEU A 244 2.60 -8.81 11.72
N ASP A 245 3.09 -9.05 10.49
CA ASP A 245 3.60 -10.36 10.09
C ASP A 245 4.83 -10.76 10.92
N LYS A 246 5.73 -9.82 11.22
CA LYS A 246 6.89 -10.05 12.10
C LYS A 246 6.50 -10.49 13.50
N ILE A 247 5.54 -9.78 14.13
CA ILE A 247 5.20 -10.04 15.55
C ILE A 247 4.10 -11.08 15.74
N GLN A 248 3.37 -11.40 14.68
CA GLN A 248 2.30 -12.43 14.66
C GLN A 248 1.17 -12.18 15.67
N ARG A 249 0.89 -10.93 15.99
CA ARG A 249 -0.15 -10.51 16.95
C ARG A 249 -0.93 -9.34 16.39
N PHE A 250 -2.22 -9.26 16.77
CA PHE A 250 -3.19 -8.27 16.26
C PHE A 250 -3.96 -7.58 17.39
N SER A 251 -3.35 -7.43 18.60
CA SER A 251 -3.96 -6.69 19.69
C SER A 251 -4.02 -5.18 19.40
N HIS A 252 -4.84 -4.43 20.13
CA HIS A 252 -4.92 -2.98 19.96
C HIS A 252 -3.55 -2.27 20.09
N PRO A 253 -2.68 -2.59 21.08
CA PRO A 253 -1.32 -2.04 21.13
C PRO A 253 -0.47 -2.41 19.91
N ASP A 254 -0.61 -3.63 19.37
CA ASP A 254 0.12 -4.07 18.18
C ASP A 254 -0.31 -3.30 16.94
N ILE A 255 -1.63 -3.09 16.75
CA ILE A 255 -2.22 -2.28 15.67
C ILE A 255 -1.72 -0.82 15.74
N ARG A 256 -1.70 -0.22 16.95
CA ARG A 256 -1.17 1.15 17.13
C ARG A 256 0.30 1.24 16.73
N ARG A 257 1.11 0.28 17.15
CA ARG A 257 2.54 0.24 16.79
C ARG A 257 2.74 -0.02 15.29
N ALA A 258 1.93 -0.87 14.68
CA ALA A 258 1.92 -1.09 13.24
C ALA A 258 1.62 0.22 12.48
N ALA A 259 0.64 1.01 12.94
CA ALA A 259 0.31 2.30 12.33
C ALA A 259 1.49 3.31 12.43
N VAL A 260 2.22 3.31 13.55
CA VAL A 260 3.43 4.14 13.68
C VAL A 260 4.52 3.68 12.70
N TYR A 261 4.78 2.37 12.56
CA TYR A 261 5.73 1.88 11.56
C TYR A 261 5.28 2.18 10.13
N GLY A 262 3.98 2.08 9.83
CA GLY A 262 3.41 2.53 8.56
C GLY A 262 3.73 4.00 8.28
N SER A 263 3.47 4.89 9.25
CA SER A 263 3.80 6.33 9.14
C SER A 263 5.30 6.58 8.95
N VAL A 264 6.15 5.85 9.68
CA VAL A 264 7.61 5.93 9.53
C VAL A 264 8.06 5.53 8.13
N LEU A 265 7.57 4.41 7.59
CA LEU A 265 7.94 3.97 6.23
C LEU A 265 7.42 4.91 5.15
N ALA A 266 6.18 5.39 5.28
CA ALA A 266 5.61 6.39 4.39
C ALA A 266 6.44 7.67 4.36
N SER A 267 6.93 8.14 5.52
CA SER A 267 7.75 9.35 5.61
C SER A 267 9.13 9.22 4.95
N PHE A 268 9.67 8.02 4.81
CA PHE A 268 10.88 7.81 4.02
C PHE A 268 10.58 7.75 2.52
N ALA A 269 9.46 7.16 2.12
CA ALA A 269 9.11 7.02 0.70
C ALA A 269 9.00 8.36 -0.02
N ILE A 270 8.60 9.43 0.69
CA ILE A 270 8.39 10.76 0.11
C ILE A 270 9.67 11.60 -0.03
N GLU A 271 10.81 11.15 0.51
CA GLU A 271 12.08 11.92 0.52
C GLU A 271 12.83 11.88 -0.82
N ASP A 272 12.41 11.01 -1.76
CA ASP A 272 13.03 10.89 -3.07
C ASP A 272 12.01 10.36 -4.09
N PHE A 273 12.34 10.46 -5.37
CA PHE A 273 11.47 9.96 -6.44
C PHE A 273 11.39 8.43 -6.46
N GLY A 274 10.16 7.93 -6.64
CA GLY A 274 9.90 6.51 -6.80
C GLY A 274 10.41 5.69 -5.61
N ILE A 275 11.13 4.61 -5.89
CA ILE A 275 11.64 3.70 -4.84
C ILE A 275 13.08 4.05 -4.39
N ASP A 276 13.67 5.15 -4.83
CA ASP A 276 15.10 5.41 -4.65
C ASP A 276 15.47 5.53 -3.18
N ARG A 277 14.65 6.20 -2.38
CA ARG A 277 14.89 6.26 -0.93
C ARG A 277 14.72 4.91 -0.24
N LEU A 278 13.73 4.12 -0.64
CA LEU A 278 13.51 2.79 -0.06
C LEU A 278 14.62 1.79 -0.39
N LYS A 279 15.30 1.94 -1.53
CA LYS A 279 16.46 1.11 -1.91
C LYS A 279 17.61 1.24 -0.93
N THR A 280 17.88 2.45 -0.46
CA THR A 280 19.04 2.79 0.39
C THR A 280 18.71 2.79 1.88
N LEU A 281 17.42 2.76 2.24
CA LEU A 281 16.94 2.82 3.62
C LEU A 281 17.45 1.63 4.47
N THR A 282 17.86 1.94 5.67
CA THR A 282 18.41 0.96 6.64
C THR A 282 17.51 0.76 7.86
N GLN A 283 17.63 -0.38 8.50
CA GLN A 283 16.97 -0.67 9.80
C GLN A 283 17.36 0.33 10.90
N ARG A 284 18.60 0.84 10.87
CA ARG A 284 19.07 1.85 11.82
C ARG A 284 18.30 3.16 11.70
N GLU A 285 18.06 3.63 10.46
CA GLU A 285 17.29 4.84 10.19
C GLU A 285 15.83 4.68 10.60
N ILE A 286 15.20 3.55 10.26
CA ILE A 286 13.82 3.23 10.67
C ILE A 286 13.71 3.25 12.19
N GLY A 287 14.64 2.60 12.91
CA GLY A 287 14.67 2.61 14.37
C GLY A 287 14.90 4.00 14.97
N ALA A 288 15.75 4.82 14.36
CA ALA A 288 15.99 6.19 14.78
C ALA A 288 14.74 7.07 14.60
N ARG A 289 14.09 6.99 13.43
CA ARG A 289 12.86 7.75 13.15
C ARG A 289 11.69 7.30 14.03
N PHE A 290 11.56 6.00 14.28
CA PHE A 290 10.58 5.48 15.23
C PHE A 290 10.77 6.05 16.64
N ARG A 291 12.02 6.15 17.12
CA ARG A 291 12.31 6.78 18.43
C ARG A 291 11.99 8.28 18.45
N ARG A 292 12.30 9.01 17.38
CA ARG A 292 11.90 10.43 17.24
C ARG A 292 10.39 10.56 17.26
N PHE A 293 9.68 9.72 16.51
CA PHE A 293 8.22 9.71 16.48
C PHE A 293 7.64 9.53 17.90
N LYS A 294 8.17 8.59 18.67
CA LYS A 294 7.74 8.39 20.07
C LYS A 294 7.87 9.67 20.90
N LYS A 295 8.96 10.44 20.73
CA LYS A 295 9.17 11.72 21.44
C LYS A 295 8.17 12.80 21.01
N LEU A 296 7.78 12.83 19.73
CA LEU A 296 6.82 13.81 19.21
C LEU A 296 5.40 13.63 19.78
N VAL A 297 5.03 12.43 20.19
CA VAL A 297 3.70 12.13 20.72
C VAL A 297 3.66 11.92 22.23
N SER A 298 4.78 12.07 22.93
CA SER A 298 4.87 11.99 24.39
C SER A 298 4.68 13.39 25.00
N PHE A 299 3.87 13.50 26.04
CA PHE A 299 3.63 14.70 26.84
C PHE A 299 3.52 14.35 28.33
#